data_da0800aa4423d8f86dad0f7a423724bc
#
_entry.id   da0800aa4423d8f86dad0f7a423724bc
#
_cell.length_a   1.000
_cell.length_b   1.000
_cell.length_c   1.000
_cell.angle_alpha   90.00
_cell.angle_beta   90.00
_cell.angle_gamma   90.00
#
_symmetry.space_group_name_H-M   'P 1'
#
loop_
_entity.id
_entity.type
_entity.pdbx_description
1 polymer ?
#
loop_
_entity_poly.entity_id
_entity_poly.type
_entity_poly.pdbx_seq_one_letter_code
_entity_poly.pdbx_strand_id
1 'polypeptide(L)'
;LDDIVNADFDVPAISRRQHKALHAAAQSARPRISAIRHEMPGIKRVVEETENILEKIANDTIDLPQDINGNARELFTRDIEIHLNDIYVDARHVESMIAAIEAKLLSTSDRLRQIDSAEQVTANRFTGAIASIMLFPTFVVGLYGQNFEIMPELKWHYGYLFSFGIIAGSTALQVWFFRKRRWL
;
A
#
# COMPACT_ATOMS: atom_id res chain seq x y z
N LEU A 1 -11.61 -14.51 22.69
CA LEU A 1 -10.42 -13.62 22.42
C LEU A 1 -9.25 -14.42 21.84
N ASP A 2 -9.13 -15.71 22.18
CA ASP A 2 -8.07 -16.59 21.67
C ASP A 2 -8.25 -16.97 20.19
N ASP A 3 -9.46 -16.99 19.67
CA ASP A 3 -9.74 -17.32 18.26
C ASP A 3 -9.38 -16.19 17.28
N ILE A 4 -9.29 -14.95 17.77
CA ILE A 4 -8.89 -13.80 16.93
C ILE A 4 -7.37 -13.70 16.81
N VAL A 5 -6.63 -14.22 17.78
CA VAL A 5 -5.16 -14.21 17.80
C VAL A 5 -4.57 -15.33 16.92
N ASN A 6 -5.34 -16.37 16.63
CA ASN A 6 -4.93 -17.53 15.82
C ASN A 6 -5.47 -17.51 14.39
N ALA A 7 -6.04 -16.42 13.93
CA ALA A 7 -6.22 -16.20 12.49
C ALA A 7 -4.81 -16.06 11.87
N ASP A 8 -4.13 -17.21 11.75
CA ASP A 8 -3.00 -17.38 10.86
C ASP A 8 -3.52 -17.00 9.46
N PHE A 9 -3.17 -15.80 9.02
CA PHE A 9 -3.22 -15.47 7.61
C PHE A 9 -2.23 -16.43 6.94
N ASP A 10 -2.74 -17.57 6.53
CA ASP A 10 -2.07 -18.50 5.63
C ASP A 10 -1.89 -17.81 4.29
N VAL A 11 -0.98 -16.86 4.24
CA VAL A 11 -0.40 -16.38 3.00
C VAL A 11 0.39 -17.59 2.49
N PRO A 12 -0.01 -18.21 1.37
CA PRO A 12 0.69 -19.36 0.83
C PRO A 12 2.17 -19.01 0.75
N ALA A 13 3.02 -19.87 1.27
CA ALA A 13 4.46 -19.66 1.37
C ALA A 13 5.05 -19.39 -0.02
N ILE A 14 5.02 -18.13 -0.45
CA ILE A 14 5.61 -17.69 -1.70
C ILE A 14 7.10 -18.00 -1.61
N SER A 15 7.60 -18.80 -2.53
CA SER A 15 9.02 -19.13 -2.60
C SER A 15 9.85 -17.85 -2.58
N ARG A 16 11.02 -17.85 -1.93
CA ARG A 16 11.94 -16.69 -1.90
C ARG A 16 12.25 -16.14 -3.31
N ARG A 17 12.26 -16.99 -4.33
CA ARG A 17 12.43 -16.57 -5.73
C ARG A 17 11.21 -15.79 -6.24
N GLN A 18 10.02 -16.24 -5.93
CA GLN A 18 8.77 -15.57 -6.30
C GLN A 18 8.62 -14.24 -5.57
N HIS A 19 9.02 -14.16 -4.31
CA HIS A 19 9.04 -12.93 -3.54
C HIS A 19 9.98 -11.88 -4.16
N LYS A 20 11.21 -12.29 -4.51
CA LYS A 20 12.18 -11.41 -5.18
C LYS A 20 11.70 -10.95 -6.56
N ALA A 21 11.06 -11.83 -7.33
CA ALA A 21 10.49 -11.49 -8.63
C ALA A 21 9.31 -10.50 -8.49
N LEU A 22 8.44 -10.69 -7.50
CA LEU A 22 7.32 -9.79 -7.20
C LEU A 22 7.82 -8.39 -6.84
N HIS A 23 8.86 -8.29 -5.99
CA HIS A 23 9.45 -7.01 -5.62
C HIS A 23 10.12 -6.30 -6.81
N ALA A 24 10.85 -7.02 -7.63
CA ALA A 24 11.45 -6.44 -8.85
C ALA A 24 10.36 -5.92 -9.80
N ALA A 25 9.29 -6.68 -9.99
CA ALA A 25 8.14 -6.26 -10.79
C ALA A 25 7.44 -5.03 -10.18
N ALA A 26 7.24 -5.01 -8.86
CA ALA A 26 6.66 -3.87 -8.15
C ALA A 26 7.50 -2.60 -8.30
N GLN A 27 8.81 -2.70 -8.14
CA GLN A 27 9.74 -1.57 -8.32
C GLN A 27 9.72 -1.03 -9.76
N SER A 28 9.68 -1.89 -10.77
CA SER A 28 9.62 -1.47 -12.17
C SER A 28 8.25 -0.87 -12.56
N ALA A 29 7.16 -1.27 -11.90
CA ALA A 29 5.82 -0.76 -12.15
C ALA A 29 5.59 0.64 -11.57
N ARG A 30 6.22 1.00 -10.45
CA ARG A 30 6.03 2.29 -9.75
C ARG A 30 6.22 3.52 -10.63
N PRO A 31 7.34 3.69 -11.35
CA PRO A 31 7.53 4.88 -12.18
C PRO A 31 6.49 4.97 -13.29
N ARG A 32 6.06 3.84 -13.85
CA ARG A 32 5.01 3.80 -14.88
C ARG A 32 3.65 4.24 -14.32
N ILE A 33 3.28 3.73 -13.16
CA ILE A 33 2.03 4.11 -12.48
C ILE A 33 2.07 5.59 -12.10
N SER A 34 3.20 6.10 -11.62
CA SER A 34 3.37 7.52 -11.31
C SER A 34 3.26 8.41 -12.53
N ALA A 35 3.87 8.03 -13.66
CA ALA A 35 3.79 8.78 -14.92
C ALA A 35 2.34 8.83 -15.43
N ILE A 36 1.65 7.69 -15.51
CA ILE A 36 0.24 7.64 -15.93
C ILE A 36 -0.62 8.52 -15.01
N ARG A 37 -0.44 8.43 -13.69
CA ARG A 37 -1.19 9.24 -12.73
C ARG A 37 -0.95 10.74 -12.92
N HIS A 38 0.23 11.14 -13.34
CA HIS A 38 0.56 12.54 -13.60
C HIS A 38 -0.13 13.09 -14.85
N GLU A 39 -0.28 12.26 -15.88
CA GLU A 39 -0.88 12.65 -17.15
C GLU A 39 -2.42 12.55 -17.15
N MET A 40 -3.01 11.68 -16.34
CA MET A 40 -4.45 11.42 -16.30
C MET A 40 -5.32 12.69 -16.11
N PRO A 41 -4.99 13.64 -15.20
CA PRO A 41 -5.80 14.84 -15.01
C PRO A 41 -5.88 15.72 -16.26
N GLY A 42 -4.81 15.75 -17.05
CA GLY A 42 -4.78 16.48 -18.31
C GLY A 42 -5.73 15.88 -19.35
N ILE A 43 -5.69 14.56 -19.50
CA ILE A 43 -6.57 13.83 -20.40
C ILE A 43 -8.03 13.99 -19.97
N LYS A 44 -8.30 13.80 -18.68
CA LYS A 44 -9.65 13.94 -18.11
C LYS A 44 -10.24 15.31 -18.39
N ARG A 45 -9.47 16.37 -18.17
CA ARG A 45 -9.91 17.74 -18.42
C ARG A 45 -10.28 17.97 -19.88
N VAL A 46 -9.48 17.45 -20.83
CA VAL A 46 -9.79 17.59 -22.27
C VAL A 46 -11.09 16.85 -22.62
N VAL A 47 -11.31 15.67 -22.06
CA VAL A 47 -12.53 14.90 -22.30
C VAL A 47 -13.74 15.60 -21.70
N GLU A 48 -13.67 16.07 -20.46
CA GLU A 48 -14.75 16.84 -19.80
C GLU A 48 -15.10 18.14 -20.57
N GLU A 49 -14.09 18.89 -21.03
CA GLU A 49 -14.31 20.10 -21.83
C GLU A 49 -14.98 19.74 -23.19
N THR A 50 -14.56 18.63 -23.81
CA THR A 50 -15.13 18.17 -25.06
C THR A 50 -16.57 17.71 -24.87
N GLU A 51 -16.87 16.96 -23.83
CA GLU A 51 -18.21 16.51 -23.46
C GLU A 51 -19.15 17.73 -23.24
N ASN A 52 -18.70 18.71 -22.46
CA ASN A 52 -19.46 19.94 -22.22
C ASN A 52 -19.82 20.71 -23.52
N ILE A 53 -18.89 20.74 -24.47
CA ILE A 53 -19.15 21.39 -25.78
C ILE A 53 -20.17 20.59 -26.57
N LEU A 54 -20.00 19.27 -26.63
CA LEU A 54 -20.92 18.38 -27.35
C LEU A 54 -22.31 18.37 -26.74
N GLU A 55 -22.43 18.43 -25.41
CA GLU A 55 -23.70 18.53 -24.70
C GLU A 55 -24.43 19.83 -25.05
N LYS A 56 -23.72 20.97 -25.09
CA LYS A 56 -24.30 22.25 -25.47
C LYS A 56 -24.79 22.25 -26.92
N ILE A 57 -24.05 21.59 -27.81
CA ILE A 57 -24.45 21.44 -29.22
C ILE A 57 -25.67 20.53 -29.35
N ALA A 58 -25.66 19.37 -28.66
CA ALA A 58 -26.73 18.38 -28.72
C ALA A 58 -28.06 18.89 -28.12
N ASN A 59 -27.97 19.72 -27.08
CA ASN A 59 -29.15 20.26 -26.39
C ASN A 59 -29.62 21.62 -26.95
N ASP A 60 -29.09 22.04 -28.09
CA ASP A 60 -29.47 23.30 -28.79
C ASP A 60 -29.36 24.56 -27.89
N THR A 61 -28.51 24.49 -26.85
CA THR A 61 -28.29 25.56 -25.87
C THR A 61 -27.26 26.60 -26.31
N ILE A 62 -26.88 26.58 -27.58
CA ILE A 62 -26.01 27.61 -28.14
C ILE A 62 -26.88 28.82 -28.47
N ASP A 63 -26.73 29.90 -27.72
CA ASP A 63 -27.35 31.20 -28.01
C ASP A 63 -26.86 31.72 -29.37
N LEU A 64 -27.62 31.42 -30.40
CA LEU A 64 -27.34 31.92 -31.74
C LEU A 64 -28.02 33.28 -31.94
N PRO A 65 -27.37 34.21 -32.65
CA PRO A 65 -28.06 35.43 -33.06
C PRO A 65 -29.24 35.08 -33.91
N GLN A 66 -30.45 35.45 -33.47
CA GLN A 66 -31.70 35.29 -34.19
C GLN A 66 -31.60 35.94 -35.56
N ASP A 67 -32.18 35.31 -36.57
CA ASP A 67 -32.30 35.91 -37.88
C ASP A 67 -33.17 37.19 -37.83
N ILE A 68 -33.04 38.08 -38.83
CA ILE A 68 -33.77 39.35 -38.96
C ILE A 68 -35.27 39.21 -38.76
N ASN A 69 -35.80 37.98 -38.95
CA ASN A 69 -37.21 37.62 -38.80
C ASN A 69 -37.55 36.94 -37.44
N GLY A 70 -36.63 36.86 -36.49
CA GLY A 70 -36.89 36.28 -35.17
C GLY A 70 -37.04 34.75 -35.14
N ASN A 71 -36.73 34.02 -36.22
CA ASN A 71 -36.79 32.57 -36.27
C ASN A 71 -35.46 32.00 -35.77
N ALA A 72 -35.54 30.99 -34.87
CA ALA A 72 -34.39 30.17 -34.50
C ALA A 72 -33.83 29.49 -35.77
N ARG A 73 -32.57 29.72 -36.07
CA ARG A 73 -31.91 29.12 -37.22
C ARG A 73 -31.50 27.70 -36.83
N GLU A 74 -32.07 26.68 -37.45
CA GLU A 74 -31.53 25.32 -37.34
C GLU A 74 -30.11 25.33 -37.90
N LEU A 75 -29.12 25.18 -37.03
CA LEU A 75 -27.71 25.18 -37.41
C LEU A 75 -27.28 23.90 -38.11
N PHE A 76 -27.89 22.82 -37.70
CA PHE A 76 -27.49 21.50 -38.17
C PHE A 76 -28.65 20.78 -38.85
N THR A 77 -28.34 20.10 -39.93
CA THR A 77 -29.27 19.16 -40.56
C THR A 77 -29.44 17.96 -39.60
N ARG A 78 -30.62 17.38 -39.59
CA ARG A 78 -30.98 16.21 -38.76
C ARG A 78 -29.95 15.08 -38.81
N ASP A 79 -29.30 14.89 -39.94
CA ASP A 79 -28.24 13.90 -40.14
C ASP A 79 -26.98 14.26 -39.30
N ILE A 80 -26.64 15.53 -39.23
CA ILE A 80 -25.54 16.04 -38.42
C ILE A 80 -25.82 15.91 -36.91
N GLU A 81 -27.08 16.17 -36.50
CA GLU A 81 -27.51 16.02 -35.10
C GLU A 81 -27.36 14.58 -34.61
N ILE A 82 -27.72 13.60 -35.48
CA ILE A 82 -27.55 12.18 -35.16
C ILE A 82 -26.06 11.85 -34.96
N HIS A 83 -25.18 12.32 -35.84
CA HIS A 83 -23.74 12.09 -35.70
C HIS A 83 -23.13 12.78 -34.47
N LEU A 84 -23.60 14.00 -34.16
CA LEU A 84 -23.16 14.70 -32.93
C LEU A 84 -23.57 13.97 -31.66
N ASN A 85 -24.78 13.40 -31.65
CA ASN A 85 -25.23 12.59 -30.52
C ASN A 85 -24.43 11.29 -30.38
N ASP A 86 -24.05 10.65 -31.48
CA ASP A 86 -23.16 9.48 -31.46
C ASP A 86 -21.78 9.84 -30.85
N ILE A 87 -21.19 10.98 -31.28
CA ILE A 87 -19.92 11.46 -30.73
C ILE A 87 -20.05 11.81 -29.24
N TYR A 88 -21.18 12.37 -28.82
CA TYR A 88 -21.44 12.65 -27.38
C TYR A 88 -21.50 11.35 -26.57
N VAL A 89 -22.17 10.31 -27.07
CA VAL A 89 -22.23 9.00 -26.41
C VAL A 89 -20.84 8.38 -26.32
N ASP A 90 -20.04 8.49 -27.37
CA ASP A 90 -18.65 8.01 -27.38
C ASP A 90 -17.78 8.78 -26.38
N ALA A 91 -17.92 10.09 -26.25
CA ALA A 91 -17.20 10.90 -25.27
C ALA A 91 -17.52 10.47 -23.83
N ARG A 92 -18.78 10.22 -23.50
CA ARG A 92 -19.21 9.67 -22.21
C ARG A 92 -18.63 8.27 -21.94
N HIS A 93 -18.53 7.45 -22.99
CA HIS A 93 -17.90 6.14 -22.85
C HIS A 93 -16.40 6.29 -22.51
N VAL A 94 -15.69 7.21 -23.16
CA VAL A 94 -14.30 7.53 -22.85
C VAL A 94 -14.15 8.02 -21.41
N GLU A 95 -15.04 8.89 -20.92
CA GLU A 95 -15.03 9.35 -19.52
C GLU A 95 -15.16 8.16 -18.55
N SER A 96 -16.09 7.24 -18.81
CA SER A 96 -16.28 6.05 -18.00
C SER A 96 -15.04 5.14 -17.99
N MET A 97 -14.36 5.01 -19.12
CA MET A 97 -13.10 4.26 -19.21
C MET A 97 -11.97 4.94 -18.40
N ILE A 98 -11.88 6.27 -18.45
CA ILE A 98 -10.92 7.02 -17.65
C ILE A 98 -11.16 6.76 -16.15
N ALA A 99 -12.40 6.86 -15.68
CA ALA A 99 -12.76 6.56 -14.30
C ALA A 99 -12.39 5.12 -13.87
N ALA A 100 -12.62 4.15 -14.76
CA ALA A 100 -12.23 2.76 -14.52
C ALA A 100 -10.70 2.59 -14.43
N ILE A 101 -9.94 3.28 -15.27
CA ILE A 101 -8.47 3.28 -15.24
C ILE A 101 -7.96 3.93 -13.94
N GLU A 102 -8.51 5.06 -13.53
CA GLU A 102 -8.17 5.73 -12.25
C GLU A 102 -8.40 4.80 -11.07
N ALA A 103 -9.56 4.14 -10.99
CA ALA A 103 -9.87 3.16 -9.95
C ALA A 103 -8.86 2.00 -9.94
N LYS A 104 -8.47 1.51 -11.13
CA LYS A 104 -7.47 0.45 -11.28
C LYS A 104 -6.08 0.91 -10.83
N LEU A 105 -5.67 2.12 -11.16
CA LEU A 105 -4.40 2.71 -10.72
C LEU A 105 -4.35 2.86 -9.19
N LEU A 106 -5.44 3.34 -8.58
CA LEU A 106 -5.55 3.44 -7.12
C LEU A 106 -5.40 2.06 -6.47
N SER A 107 -6.19 1.09 -6.90
CA SER A 107 -6.14 -0.27 -6.34
C SER A 107 -4.77 -0.92 -6.50
N THR A 108 -4.10 -0.69 -7.62
CA THR A 108 -2.75 -1.20 -7.87
C THR A 108 -1.72 -0.51 -6.97
N SER A 109 -1.83 0.81 -6.78
CA SER A 109 -0.97 1.56 -5.86
C SER A 109 -1.11 1.09 -4.42
N ASP A 110 -2.33 0.80 -3.99
CA ASP A 110 -2.60 0.30 -2.64
C ASP A 110 -2.03 -1.11 -2.42
N ARG A 111 -2.12 -1.98 -3.44
CA ARG A 111 -1.46 -3.30 -3.39
C ARG A 111 0.06 -3.17 -3.27
N LEU A 112 0.68 -2.23 -4.00
CA LEU A 112 2.12 -1.99 -3.88
C LEU A 112 2.51 -1.50 -2.48
N ARG A 113 1.71 -0.63 -1.86
CA ARG A 113 1.90 -0.18 -0.48
C ARG A 113 1.76 -1.33 0.53
N GLN A 114 0.79 -2.24 0.31
CA GLN A 114 0.62 -3.41 1.16
C GLN A 114 1.84 -4.35 1.12
N ILE A 115 2.45 -4.54 -0.06
CA ILE A 115 3.68 -5.32 -0.19
C ILE A 115 4.81 -4.69 0.64
N ASP A 116 5.01 -3.37 0.54
CA ASP A 116 6.02 -2.66 1.32
C ASP A 116 5.77 -2.74 2.83
N SER A 117 4.51 -2.58 3.24
CA SER A 117 4.11 -2.67 4.65
C SER A 117 4.39 -4.06 5.21
N ALA A 118 4.11 -5.12 4.46
CA ALA A 118 4.36 -6.49 4.89
C ALA A 118 5.86 -6.76 5.10
N GLU A 119 6.74 -6.22 4.22
CA GLU A 119 8.19 -6.31 4.42
C GLU A 119 8.64 -5.57 5.67
N GLN A 120 8.15 -4.34 5.86
CA GLN A 120 8.52 -3.53 7.01
C GLN A 120 8.10 -4.19 8.32
N VAL A 121 6.90 -4.79 8.36
CA VAL A 121 6.44 -5.56 9.52
C VAL A 121 7.37 -6.75 9.79
N THR A 122 7.78 -7.47 8.76
CA THR A 122 8.70 -8.61 8.90
C THR A 122 10.07 -8.18 9.40
N ALA A 123 10.64 -7.10 8.84
CA ALA A 123 11.91 -6.53 9.29
C ALA A 123 11.83 -6.04 10.74
N ASN A 124 10.74 -5.37 11.12
CA ASN A 124 10.53 -4.89 12.49
C ASN A 124 10.40 -6.04 13.48
N ARG A 125 9.70 -7.13 13.14
CA ARG A 125 9.60 -8.34 13.96
C ARG A 125 10.98 -8.96 14.19
N PHE A 126 11.77 -9.11 13.14
CA PHE A 126 13.12 -9.64 13.22
C PHE A 126 14.03 -8.79 14.12
N THR A 127 14.03 -7.47 13.89
CA THR A 127 14.82 -6.52 14.72
C THR A 127 14.36 -6.53 16.17
N GLY A 128 13.05 -6.56 16.41
CA GLY A 128 12.47 -6.64 17.76
C GLY A 128 12.83 -7.95 18.46
N ALA A 129 12.87 -9.08 17.75
CA ALA A 129 13.30 -10.36 18.31
C ALA A 129 14.76 -10.31 18.72
N ILE A 130 15.65 -9.79 17.87
CA ILE A 130 17.08 -9.64 18.21
C ILE A 130 17.27 -8.71 19.42
N ALA A 131 16.62 -7.56 19.43
CA ALA A 131 16.69 -6.63 20.54
C ALA A 131 16.22 -7.26 21.87
N SER A 132 15.12 -8.02 21.84
CA SER A 132 14.62 -8.74 23.02
C SER A 132 15.59 -9.80 23.51
N ILE A 133 16.23 -10.55 22.59
CA ILE A 133 17.23 -11.56 22.95
C ILE A 133 18.45 -10.92 23.63
N MET A 134 18.86 -9.72 23.21
CA MET A 134 20.01 -9.02 23.78
C MET A 134 19.68 -8.29 25.08
N LEU A 135 18.44 -7.83 25.25
CA LEU A 135 18.03 -7.03 26.40
C LEU A 135 18.18 -7.79 27.72
N PHE A 136 17.75 -9.05 27.76
CA PHE A 136 17.74 -9.83 29.00
C PHE A 136 19.16 -10.16 29.51
N PRO A 137 20.11 -10.67 28.70
CA PRO A 137 21.49 -10.81 29.09
C PRO A 137 22.11 -9.50 29.58
N THR A 138 21.88 -8.40 28.84
CA THR A 138 22.41 -7.09 29.23
C THR A 138 21.86 -6.62 30.55
N PHE A 139 20.58 -6.86 30.84
CA PHE A 139 19.97 -6.55 32.13
C PHE A 139 20.60 -7.36 33.25
N VAL A 140 20.80 -8.67 33.07
CA VAL A 140 21.44 -9.54 34.07
C VAL A 140 22.87 -9.08 34.35
N VAL A 141 23.68 -8.84 33.31
CA VAL A 141 25.06 -8.35 33.47
C VAL A 141 25.06 -6.98 34.13
N GLY A 142 24.14 -6.07 33.77
CA GLY A 142 24.03 -4.77 34.41
C GLY A 142 23.64 -4.84 35.87
N LEU A 143 22.72 -5.76 36.23
CA LEU A 143 22.31 -5.97 37.63
C LEU A 143 23.50 -6.45 38.51
N TYR A 144 24.26 -7.44 38.03
CA TYR A 144 25.44 -7.93 38.74
C TYR A 144 26.64 -6.98 38.64
N GLY A 145 26.65 -6.06 37.70
CA GLY A 145 27.65 -5.00 37.57
C GLY A 145 27.42 -3.80 38.52
N GLN A 146 26.28 -3.75 39.20
CA GLN A 146 26.04 -2.75 40.25
C GLN A 146 26.83 -3.12 41.49
N ASN A 147 27.80 -2.30 41.87
CA ASN A 147 28.66 -2.53 43.01
C ASN A 147 27.93 -2.35 44.35
N PHE A 148 26.92 -3.14 44.64
CA PHE A 148 26.26 -3.15 45.94
C PHE A 148 27.13 -3.90 46.94
N GLU A 149 27.26 -3.37 48.18
CA GLU A 149 28.05 -3.98 49.27
C GLU A 149 27.49 -5.34 49.73
N ILE A 150 26.15 -5.53 49.60
CA ILE A 150 25.47 -6.74 50.07
C ILE A 150 24.77 -7.40 48.88
N MET A 151 25.50 -8.29 48.19
CA MET A 151 24.95 -9.19 47.16
C MET A 151 25.29 -10.64 47.58
N PRO A 152 24.31 -11.40 48.14
CA PRO A 152 24.57 -12.77 48.59
C PRO A 152 25.09 -13.69 47.50
N GLU A 153 24.63 -13.50 46.28
CA GLU A 153 24.97 -14.32 45.11
C GLU A 153 26.44 -14.16 44.69
N LEU A 154 27.04 -13.00 44.88
CA LEU A 154 28.47 -12.74 44.56
C LEU A 154 29.44 -13.48 45.52
N LYS A 155 28.98 -13.82 46.70
CA LYS A 155 29.78 -14.59 47.68
C LYS A 155 29.62 -16.10 47.53
N TRP A 156 28.69 -16.53 46.64
CA TRP A 156 28.44 -17.95 46.40
C TRP A 156 29.46 -18.51 45.41
N HIS A 157 30.07 -19.65 45.77
CA HIS A 157 31.10 -20.29 44.95
C HIS A 157 30.66 -20.60 43.52
N TYR A 158 29.37 -20.91 43.30
CA TYR A 158 28.77 -21.18 42.00
C TYR A 158 28.00 -20.00 41.40
N GLY A 159 28.03 -18.82 41.99
CA GLY A 159 27.29 -17.64 41.57
C GLY A 159 27.59 -17.24 40.13
N TYR A 160 28.84 -17.38 39.68
CA TYR A 160 29.24 -17.11 38.30
C TYR A 160 28.57 -18.10 37.29
N LEU A 161 28.64 -19.42 37.57
CA LEU A 161 28.00 -20.43 36.75
C LEU A 161 26.48 -20.25 36.74
N PHE A 162 25.88 -19.89 37.86
CA PHE A 162 24.44 -19.61 37.98
C PHE A 162 23.98 -18.45 37.11
N SER A 163 24.71 -17.34 37.15
CA SER A 163 24.47 -16.17 36.30
C SER A 163 24.51 -16.53 34.79
N PHE A 164 25.54 -17.25 34.36
CA PHE A 164 25.65 -17.73 33.00
C PHE A 164 24.52 -18.72 32.62
N GLY A 165 24.13 -19.58 33.56
CA GLY A 165 23.01 -20.50 33.39
C GLY A 165 21.68 -19.78 33.14
N ILE A 166 21.42 -18.71 33.88
CA ILE A 166 20.22 -17.86 33.68
C ILE A 166 20.27 -17.19 32.31
N ILE A 167 21.41 -16.60 31.94
CA ILE A 167 21.57 -15.95 30.63
C ILE A 167 21.37 -16.95 29.50
N ALA A 168 22.05 -18.09 29.56
CA ALA A 168 21.97 -19.12 28.53
C ALA A 168 20.54 -19.73 28.41
N GLY A 169 19.95 -20.06 29.58
CA GLY A 169 18.58 -20.62 29.62
C GLY A 169 17.51 -19.66 29.10
N SER A 170 17.56 -18.41 29.51
CA SER A 170 16.63 -17.38 29.03
C SER A 170 16.81 -17.09 27.54
N THR A 171 18.05 -17.00 27.07
CA THR A 171 18.35 -16.79 25.64
C THR A 171 17.85 -17.98 24.81
N ALA A 172 18.08 -19.22 25.25
CA ALA A 172 17.59 -20.41 24.58
C ALA A 172 16.06 -20.45 24.52
N LEU A 173 15.38 -20.08 25.61
CA LEU A 173 13.92 -19.99 25.68
C LEU A 173 13.36 -18.93 24.72
N GLN A 174 14.00 -17.75 24.68
CA GLN A 174 13.60 -16.67 23.80
C GLN A 174 13.78 -17.05 22.31
N VAL A 175 14.94 -17.65 21.96
CA VAL A 175 15.20 -18.12 20.60
C VAL A 175 14.19 -19.19 20.18
N TRP A 176 13.91 -20.14 21.09
CA TRP A 176 12.88 -21.15 20.84
C TRP A 176 11.50 -20.53 20.61
N PHE A 177 11.10 -19.57 21.44
CA PHE A 177 9.82 -18.87 21.34
C PHE A 177 9.71 -18.10 20.02
N PHE A 178 10.72 -17.31 19.64
CA PHE A 178 10.70 -16.53 18.41
C PHE A 178 10.75 -17.42 17.17
N ARG A 179 11.49 -18.54 17.20
CA ARG A 179 11.45 -19.53 16.12
C ARG A 179 10.08 -20.18 15.98
N LYS A 180 9.43 -20.55 17.08
CA LYS A 180 8.08 -21.08 17.07
C LYS A 180 7.07 -20.08 16.47
N ARG A 181 7.28 -18.80 16.69
CA ARG A 181 6.45 -17.71 16.15
C ARG A 181 6.87 -17.27 14.75
N ARG A 182 7.87 -17.89 14.13
CA ARG A 182 8.43 -17.51 12.81
C ARG A 182 8.88 -16.05 12.72
N TRP A 183 9.39 -15.51 13.83
CA TRP A 183 9.97 -14.16 13.87
C TRP A 183 11.48 -14.18 13.56
N LEU A 184 12.10 -15.35 13.69
CA LEU A 184 13.49 -15.68 13.38
C LEU A 184 13.55 -16.80 12.34
#